data_c30e3c7b60ead52ecd37190e203a199d
#
_entry.id   c30e3c7b60ead52ecd37190e203a199d
#
_cell.length_a   1.000
_cell.length_b   1.000
_cell.length_c   1.000
_cell.angle_alpha   90.00
_cell.angle_beta   90.00
_cell.angle_gamma   90.00
#
_symmetry.space_group_name_H-M   'P 1'
#
loop_
_entity.id
_entity.type
_entity.pdbx_description
1 polymer ?
#
loop_
_entity_poly.entity_id
_entity_poly.type
_entity_poly.pdbx_seq_one_letter_code
_entity_poly.pdbx_strand_id
1 'polypeptide(L)'
;MPIAFLEPEGFASLPHYLMERGAVICQGMPPYKLWESNPSLGRIPPHRTDTGCFLIAEVFGARKMIFVKDEDGLHTADPKKELDAIHIPRISVQDLLAWDLNDLIVERAVLELMLNARNITEIQFVNGLKPGQLSAALDGEPVGTVIFNASA
;
A
#
# COMPACT_ATOMS: atom_id res chain seq x y z
N MET A 1 -25.40 -5.34 -3.31
CA MET A 1 -25.23 -4.01 -2.70
C MET A 1 -24.53 -3.12 -3.73
N PRO A 2 -25.04 -1.94 -4.10
CA PRO A 2 -24.37 -1.08 -5.06
C PRO A 2 -23.09 -0.52 -4.44
N ILE A 3 -21.98 -0.71 -5.12
CA ILE A 3 -20.67 -0.18 -4.72
C ILE A 3 -20.53 1.22 -5.31
N ALA A 4 -20.10 2.21 -4.51
CA ALA A 4 -19.78 3.53 -5.00
C ALA A 4 -18.37 3.53 -5.62
N PHE A 5 -18.22 4.21 -6.75
CA PHE A 5 -16.92 4.50 -7.35
C PHE A 5 -16.60 5.98 -7.13
N LEU A 6 -15.43 6.25 -6.57
CA LEU A 6 -14.99 7.60 -6.24
C LEU A 6 -13.76 8.00 -7.04
N GLU A 7 -13.86 9.12 -7.72
CA GLU A 7 -12.72 9.82 -8.29
C GLU A 7 -11.97 10.63 -7.21
N PRO A 8 -10.73 11.04 -7.44
CA PRO A 8 -9.93 11.78 -6.45
C PRO A 8 -10.61 13.02 -5.87
N GLU A 9 -11.39 13.72 -6.66
CA GLU A 9 -12.15 14.90 -6.22
C GLU A 9 -13.24 14.57 -5.19
N GLY A 10 -13.68 13.32 -5.17
CA GLY A 10 -14.70 12.82 -4.25
C GLY A 10 -14.16 12.31 -2.92
N PHE A 11 -12.85 12.26 -2.69
CA PHE A 11 -12.26 11.66 -1.48
C PHE A 11 -12.72 12.31 -0.18
N ALA A 12 -13.01 13.61 -0.17
CA ALA A 12 -13.60 14.27 1.00
C ALA A 12 -14.93 13.65 1.46
N SER A 13 -15.65 13.02 0.53
CA SER A 13 -16.94 12.36 0.79
C SER A 13 -16.82 10.86 1.07
N LEU A 14 -15.60 10.31 1.08
CA LEU A 14 -15.36 8.88 1.31
C LEU A 14 -16.03 8.34 2.59
N PRO A 15 -15.94 9.01 3.77
CA PRO A 15 -16.63 8.54 4.98
C PRO A 15 -18.14 8.42 4.80
N HIS A 16 -18.77 9.37 4.11
CA HIS A 16 -20.20 9.35 3.84
C HIS A 16 -20.59 8.13 2.99
N TYR A 17 -19.88 7.88 1.90
CA TYR A 17 -20.14 6.73 1.05
C TYR A 17 -19.89 5.39 1.75
N LEU A 18 -18.86 5.31 2.61
CA LEU A 18 -18.63 4.11 3.42
C LEU A 18 -19.78 3.83 4.40
N MET A 19 -20.33 4.87 5.02
CA MET A 19 -21.51 4.71 5.91
C MET A 19 -22.75 4.27 5.15
N GLU A 20 -22.99 4.82 3.97
CA GLU A 20 -24.18 4.48 3.18
C GLU A 20 -24.09 3.12 2.50
N ARG A 21 -22.94 2.76 1.99
CA ARG A 21 -22.73 1.63 1.09
C ARG A 21 -21.98 0.46 1.70
N GLY A 22 -21.23 0.71 2.77
CA GLY A 22 -20.37 -0.27 3.43
C GLY A 22 -19.09 -0.62 2.65
N ALA A 23 -19.03 -0.32 1.35
CA ALA A 23 -17.85 -0.50 0.52
C ALA A 23 -17.76 0.57 -0.58
N VAL A 24 -16.54 0.97 -0.90
CA VAL A 24 -16.25 1.97 -1.93
C VAL A 24 -15.07 1.49 -2.77
N ILE A 25 -15.13 1.68 -4.08
CA ILE A 25 -13.99 1.57 -4.97
C ILE A 25 -13.51 2.98 -5.31
N CYS A 26 -12.23 3.24 -5.13
CA CYS A 26 -11.62 4.51 -5.49
C CYS A 26 -10.29 4.32 -6.20
N GLN A 27 -9.86 5.34 -6.93
CA GLN A 27 -8.54 5.33 -7.53
C GLN A 27 -7.45 5.47 -6.45
N GLY A 28 -6.35 4.74 -6.62
CA GLY A 28 -5.20 4.82 -5.72
C GLY A 28 -4.17 5.90 -6.11
N MET A 29 -4.42 6.68 -7.15
CA MET A 29 -3.52 7.79 -7.51
C MET A 29 -3.58 8.88 -6.44
N PRO A 30 -2.46 9.46 -6.05
CA PRO A 30 -2.46 10.64 -5.20
C PRO A 30 -3.38 11.72 -5.77
N PRO A 31 -4.19 12.39 -4.93
CA PRO A 31 -5.18 13.37 -5.39
C PRO A 31 -4.52 14.71 -5.76
N TYR A 32 -3.57 14.67 -6.71
CA TYR A 32 -2.96 15.90 -7.21
C TYR A 32 -3.89 16.61 -8.17
N LYS A 33 -4.11 17.86 -7.90
CA LYS A 33 -4.73 18.78 -8.85
C LYS A 33 -3.67 19.33 -9.80
N LEU A 34 -4.10 19.78 -10.98
CA LEU A 34 -3.20 20.29 -12.03
C LEU A 34 -2.25 21.38 -11.51
N TRP A 35 -2.72 22.21 -10.60
CA TRP A 35 -1.92 23.31 -10.00
C TRP A 35 -0.99 22.88 -8.87
N GLU A 36 -1.10 21.65 -8.38
CA GLU A 36 -0.21 21.06 -7.38
C GLU A 36 0.99 20.37 -8.03
N SER A 37 0.87 19.98 -9.29
CA SER A 37 1.99 19.53 -10.10
C SER A 37 2.74 20.73 -10.65
N ASN A 38 3.87 21.06 -10.05
CA ASN A 38 4.69 22.16 -10.51
C ASN A 38 5.30 21.85 -11.90
N PRO A 39 4.81 22.46 -13.01
CA PRO A 39 5.30 22.14 -14.35
C PRO A 39 6.75 22.55 -14.56
N SER A 40 7.28 23.47 -13.75
CA SER A 40 8.70 23.88 -13.82
C SER A 40 9.67 22.79 -13.40
N LEU A 41 9.23 21.81 -12.63
CA LEU A 41 10.03 20.68 -12.25
C LEU A 41 9.98 19.54 -13.29
N GLY A 42 9.13 19.64 -14.28
CA GLY A 42 9.02 18.67 -15.39
C GLY A 42 8.70 17.25 -14.95
N ARG A 43 8.18 17.05 -13.74
CA ARG A 43 7.95 15.72 -13.17
C ARG A 43 6.56 15.62 -12.55
N ILE A 44 5.88 14.53 -12.88
CA ILE A 44 4.87 13.95 -12.00
C ILE A 44 5.58 13.64 -10.67
N PRO A 45 4.97 13.90 -9.50
CA PRO A 45 5.55 13.52 -8.23
C PRO A 45 6.12 12.10 -8.25
N PRO A 46 7.24 11.82 -7.56
CA PRO A 46 7.96 10.54 -7.66
C PRO A 46 7.21 9.37 -7.03
N HIS A 47 5.97 9.51 -6.67
CA HIS A 47 5.10 8.51 -6.08
C HIS A 47 3.90 8.22 -6.99
N ARG A 48 3.44 6.97 -6.95
CA ARG A 48 2.38 6.41 -7.78
C ARG A 48 1.22 5.93 -6.91
N THR A 49 0.57 4.88 -7.37
CA THR A 49 -0.65 4.30 -6.80
C THR A 49 -0.47 3.74 -5.39
N ASP A 50 0.64 3.05 -5.10
CA ASP A 50 0.88 2.49 -3.76
C ASP A 50 0.93 3.60 -2.70
N THR A 51 1.63 4.68 -2.99
CA THR A 51 1.72 5.85 -2.11
C THR A 51 0.36 6.54 -1.96
N GLY A 52 -0.39 6.70 -3.04
CA GLY A 52 -1.73 7.27 -2.98
C GLY A 52 -2.68 6.46 -2.12
N CYS A 53 -2.68 5.13 -2.28
CA CYS A 53 -3.45 4.23 -1.42
C CYS A 53 -3.05 4.34 0.05
N PHE A 54 -1.74 4.40 0.33
CA PHE A 54 -1.24 4.56 1.70
C PHE A 54 -1.71 5.87 2.33
N LEU A 55 -1.58 6.99 1.61
CA LEU A 55 -2.02 8.30 2.09
C LEU A 55 -3.51 8.33 2.40
N ILE A 56 -4.34 7.72 1.54
CA ILE A 56 -5.78 7.61 1.79
C ILE A 56 -6.05 6.80 3.06
N ALA A 57 -5.42 5.63 3.19
CA ALA A 57 -5.59 4.76 4.35
C ALA A 57 -5.13 5.46 5.65
N GLU A 58 -3.99 6.15 5.62
CA GLU A 58 -3.45 6.89 6.77
C GLU A 58 -4.36 8.04 7.20
N VAL A 59 -4.80 8.88 6.25
CA VAL A 59 -5.64 10.06 6.54
C VAL A 59 -7.01 9.66 7.09
N PHE A 60 -7.60 8.59 6.58
CA PHE A 60 -8.91 8.11 7.04
C PHE A 60 -8.81 7.14 8.22
N GLY A 61 -7.62 6.83 8.71
CA GLY A 61 -7.42 5.98 9.87
C GLY A 61 -7.90 4.54 9.65
N ALA A 62 -7.57 3.95 8.52
CA ALA A 62 -7.91 2.56 8.25
C ALA A 62 -7.25 1.64 9.29
N ARG A 63 -7.95 0.57 9.69
CA ARG A 63 -7.42 -0.39 10.67
C ARG A 63 -6.36 -1.33 10.09
N LYS A 64 -6.45 -1.59 8.79
CA LYS A 64 -5.53 -2.47 8.05
C LYS A 64 -5.31 -1.90 6.67
N MET A 65 -4.13 -2.13 6.14
CA MET A 65 -3.80 -1.89 4.75
C MET A 65 -3.21 -3.17 4.15
N ILE A 66 -3.90 -3.70 3.13
CA ILE A 66 -3.49 -4.91 2.44
C ILE A 66 -3.27 -4.57 0.97
N PHE A 67 -2.06 -4.77 0.49
CA PHE A 67 -1.74 -4.70 -0.92
C PHE A 67 -1.91 -6.08 -1.56
N VAL A 68 -2.68 -6.13 -2.63
CA VAL A 68 -2.86 -7.33 -3.45
C VAL A 68 -1.96 -7.21 -4.67
N LYS A 69 -0.98 -8.09 -4.76
CA LYS A 69 0.03 -8.13 -5.82
C LYS A 69 -0.06 -9.47 -6.57
N ASP A 70 0.78 -9.64 -7.59
CA ASP A 70 0.91 -10.90 -8.37
C ASP A 70 2.10 -11.76 -7.89
N GLU A 71 2.66 -11.42 -6.73
CA GLU A 71 3.78 -12.09 -6.05
C GLU A 71 3.39 -12.52 -4.63
N ASP A 72 4.10 -13.52 -4.10
CA ASP A 72 3.85 -14.08 -2.76
C ASP A 72 4.20 -13.14 -1.60
N GLY A 73 4.74 -11.99 -1.89
CA GLY A 73 5.23 -11.00 -0.94
C GLY A 73 6.63 -10.51 -1.32
N LEU A 74 7.32 -9.94 -0.34
CA LEU A 74 8.68 -9.45 -0.51
C LEU A 74 9.67 -10.63 -0.56
N HIS A 75 10.66 -10.53 -1.42
CA HIS A 75 11.77 -11.46 -1.53
C HIS A 75 13.10 -10.71 -1.45
N THR A 76 14.18 -11.42 -1.21
CA THR A 76 15.54 -10.87 -1.20
C THR A 76 15.99 -10.36 -2.56
N ALA A 77 15.37 -10.84 -3.64
CA ALA A 77 15.55 -10.43 -5.04
C ALA A 77 14.27 -10.75 -5.83
N ASP A 78 14.19 -10.35 -7.09
CA ASP A 78 13.04 -10.68 -7.95
C ASP A 78 12.99 -12.20 -8.21
N PRO A 79 11.98 -12.94 -7.69
CA PRO A 79 11.88 -14.38 -7.83
C PRO A 79 11.66 -14.84 -9.28
N LYS A 80 11.28 -13.94 -10.17
CA LYS A 80 11.16 -14.21 -11.61
C LYS A 80 12.53 -14.21 -12.33
N LYS A 81 13.53 -13.59 -11.72
CA LYS A 81 14.89 -13.47 -12.27
C LYS A 81 15.90 -14.32 -11.53
N GLU A 82 15.73 -14.48 -10.22
CA GLU A 82 16.67 -15.19 -9.35
C GLU A 82 15.98 -16.35 -8.64
N LEU A 83 16.37 -17.57 -8.99
CA LEU A 83 15.75 -18.79 -8.49
C LEU A 83 16.02 -19.06 -6.98
N ASP A 84 17.03 -18.43 -6.42
CA ASP A 84 17.42 -18.50 -5.02
C ASP A 84 16.87 -17.34 -4.17
N ALA A 85 15.99 -16.51 -4.74
CA ALA A 85 15.31 -15.46 -4.02
C ALA A 85 14.48 -16.03 -2.85
N ILE A 86 14.77 -15.57 -1.64
CA ILE A 86 14.14 -16.04 -0.41
C ILE A 86 12.97 -15.14 -0.05
N HIS A 87 11.79 -15.73 0.20
CA HIS A 87 10.63 -15.02 0.68
C HIS A 87 10.84 -14.48 2.11
N ILE A 88 10.43 -13.23 2.33
CA ILE A 88 10.55 -12.52 3.61
C ILE A 88 9.14 -12.36 4.19
N PRO A 89 8.74 -13.18 5.18
CA PRO A 89 7.38 -13.16 5.71
C PRO A 89 7.11 -11.93 6.60
N ARG A 90 8.14 -11.38 7.26
CA ARG A 90 8.00 -10.22 8.14
C ARG A 90 9.32 -9.44 8.24
N ILE A 91 9.24 -8.11 8.15
CA ILE A 91 10.40 -7.23 8.23
C ILE A 91 10.00 -5.85 8.76
N SER A 92 10.89 -5.18 9.50
CA SER A 92 10.67 -3.79 9.86
C SER A 92 10.94 -2.84 8.70
N VAL A 93 10.25 -1.70 8.69
CA VAL A 93 10.54 -0.62 7.73
C VAL A 93 11.99 -0.18 7.82
N GLN A 94 12.51 -0.08 9.05
CA GLN A 94 13.88 0.35 9.31
C GLN A 94 14.91 -0.59 8.68
N ASP A 95 14.74 -1.91 8.88
CA ASP A 95 15.64 -2.90 8.30
C ASP A 95 15.52 -2.94 6.77
N LEU A 96 14.29 -2.88 6.26
CA LEU A 96 14.05 -2.91 4.81
C LEU A 96 14.67 -1.70 4.10
N LEU A 97 14.58 -0.51 4.70
CA LEU A 97 15.24 0.68 4.16
C LEU A 97 16.77 0.58 4.24
N ALA A 98 17.29 -0.02 5.33
CA ALA A 98 18.73 -0.24 5.50
C ALA A 98 19.31 -1.26 4.50
N TRP A 99 18.52 -2.25 4.07
CA TRP A 99 18.95 -3.22 3.04
C TRP A 99 19.09 -2.59 1.66
N ASP A 100 18.43 -1.47 1.41
CA ASP A 100 18.49 -0.69 0.17
C ASP A 100 18.28 -1.51 -1.10
N LEU A 101 17.31 -2.42 -1.05
CA LEU A 101 16.98 -3.31 -2.17
C LEU A 101 16.56 -2.48 -3.41
N ASN A 102 17.07 -2.86 -4.57
CA ASN A 102 16.72 -2.22 -5.83
C ASN A 102 15.29 -2.57 -6.30
N ASP A 103 14.79 -3.74 -5.90
CA ASP A 103 13.49 -4.26 -6.32
C ASP A 103 12.60 -4.44 -5.09
N LEU A 104 11.69 -3.51 -4.88
CA LEU A 104 10.74 -3.51 -3.77
C LEU A 104 9.35 -3.86 -4.28
N ILE A 105 8.59 -4.65 -3.51
CA ILE A 105 7.20 -4.98 -3.79
C ILE A 105 6.27 -3.76 -3.67
N VAL A 106 6.74 -2.69 -3.08
CA VAL A 106 6.03 -1.43 -2.84
C VAL A 106 6.92 -0.24 -3.17
N GLU A 107 6.32 0.88 -3.49
CA GLU A 107 7.05 2.13 -3.68
C GLU A 107 7.83 2.51 -2.42
N ARG A 108 9.11 2.87 -2.58
CA ARG A 108 9.98 3.29 -1.47
C ARG A 108 9.36 4.43 -0.63
N ALA A 109 8.65 5.34 -1.30
CA ALA A 109 7.95 6.45 -0.63
C ALA A 109 6.95 5.97 0.44
N VAL A 110 6.30 4.81 0.26
CA VAL A 110 5.42 4.23 1.27
C VAL A 110 6.20 3.89 2.54
N LEU A 111 7.39 3.28 2.39
CA LEU A 111 8.25 2.93 3.54
C LEU A 111 8.70 4.18 4.30
N GLU A 112 9.10 5.22 3.57
CA GLU A 112 9.52 6.50 4.15
C GLU A 112 8.37 7.19 4.91
N LEU A 113 7.15 7.16 4.35
CA LEU A 113 5.96 7.68 5.01
C LEU A 113 5.59 6.89 6.26
N MET A 114 5.75 5.56 6.24
CA MET A 114 5.44 4.69 7.38
C MET A 114 6.28 5.02 8.61
N LEU A 115 7.49 5.55 8.47
CA LEU A 115 8.33 5.97 9.62
C LEU A 115 7.65 7.01 10.50
N ASN A 116 6.75 7.82 9.94
CA ASN A 116 6.05 8.90 10.62
C ASN A 116 4.52 8.70 10.64
N ALA A 117 4.03 7.57 10.17
CA ALA A 117 2.61 7.26 10.16
C ALA A 117 2.07 7.07 11.58
N ARG A 118 0.82 7.49 11.81
CA ARG A 118 0.14 7.42 13.11
C ARG A 118 -0.93 6.35 13.15
N ASN A 119 -1.56 6.07 12.01
CA ASN A 119 -2.67 5.14 11.91
C ASN A 119 -2.24 3.83 11.27
N ILE A 120 -1.48 3.88 10.18
CA ILE A 120 -1.00 2.69 9.46
C ILE A 120 0.43 2.38 9.88
N THR A 121 0.58 1.59 10.91
CA THR A 121 1.90 1.15 11.44
C THR A 121 2.35 -0.21 10.88
N GLU A 122 1.45 -0.89 10.16
CA GLU A 122 1.72 -2.18 9.53
C GLU A 122 0.98 -2.25 8.18
N ILE A 123 1.65 -2.78 7.16
CA ILE A 123 1.06 -3.09 5.85
C ILE A 123 1.32 -4.55 5.51
N GLN A 124 0.38 -5.18 4.81
CA GLN A 124 0.47 -6.59 4.42
C GLN A 124 0.38 -6.74 2.90
N PHE A 125 1.18 -7.63 2.35
CA PHE A 125 1.19 -7.96 0.92
C PHE A 125 0.74 -9.40 0.72
N VAL A 126 -0.22 -9.61 -0.17
CA VAL A 126 -0.75 -10.93 -0.49
C VAL A 126 -0.78 -11.16 -2.00
N ASN A 127 -0.64 -12.42 -2.39
CA ASN A 127 -0.76 -12.81 -3.79
C ASN A 127 -2.23 -12.95 -4.18
N GLY A 128 -2.72 -12.04 -5.03
CA GLY A 128 -4.11 -12.06 -5.52
C GLY A 128 -4.42 -13.21 -6.47
N LEU A 129 -3.40 -13.89 -7.01
CA LEU A 129 -3.56 -15.05 -7.87
C LEU A 129 -3.76 -16.35 -7.07
N LYS A 130 -3.53 -16.31 -5.75
CA LYS A 130 -3.71 -17.46 -4.86
C LYS A 130 -5.07 -17.37 -4.14
N PRO A 131 -6.02 -18.28 -4.41
CA PRO A 131 -7.32 -18.28 -3.75
C PRO A 131 -7.18 -18.32 -2.22
N GLY A 132 -7.99 -17.52 -1.53
CA GLY A 132 -8.04 -17.50 -0.06
C GLY A 132 -7.04 -16.59 0.64
N GLN A 133 -5.95 -16.15 0.00
CA GLN A 133 -4.94 -15.32 0.67
C GLN A 133 -5.50 -13.96 1.12
N LEU A 134 -6.29 -13.29 0.29
CA LEU A 134 -6.90 -12.02 0.70
C LEU A 134 -7.87 -12.22 1.87
N SER A 135 -8.68 -13.28 1.85
CA SER A 135 -9.60 -13.60 2.96
C SER A 135 -8.83 -13.86 4.25
N ALA A 136 -7.80 -14.70 4.20
CA ALA A 136 -6.93 -15.01 5.34
C ALA A 136 -6.29 -13.71 5.93
N ALA A 137 -5.78 -12.82 5.08
CA ALA A 137 -5.24 -11.55 5.52
C ALA A 137 -6.30 -10.64 6.17
N LEU A 138 -7.53 -10.59 5.63
CA LEU A 138 -8.64 -9.85 6.22
C LEU A 138 -9.03 -10.40 7.59
N ASP A 139 -8.96 -11.72 7.77
CA ASP A 139 -9.20 -12.41 9.05
C ASP A 139 -8.04 -12.25 10.04
N GLY A 140 -6.92 -11.66 9.60
CA GLY A 140 -5.77 -11.33 10.46
C GLY A 140 -4.63 -12.34 10.43
N GLU A 141 -4.67 -13.31 9.51
CA GLU A 141 -3.58 -14.27 9.35
C GLU A 141 -2.35 -13.60 8.70
N PRO A 142 -1.13 -13.93 9.14
CA PRO A 142 0.11 -13.34 8.63
C PRO A 142 0.56 -14.02 7.32
N VAL A 143 -0.34 -14.12 6.34
CA VAL A 143 -0.03 -14.65 5.01
C VAL A 143 0.70 -13.62 4.16
N GLY A 144 1.56 -14.08 3.25
CA GLY A 144 2.36 -13.19 2.39
C GLY A 144 3.49 -12.50 3.16
N THR A 145 3.64 -11.19 3.01
CA THR A 145 4.65 -10.41 3.74
C THR A 145 3.99 -9.32 4.57
N VAL A 146 4.46 -9.15 5.78
CA VAL A 146 4.09 -8.04 6.67
C VAL A 146 5.28 -7.11 6.86
N ILE A 147 5.10 -5.82 6.53
CA ILE A 147 6.08 -4.76 6.80
C ILE A 147 5.52 -3.88 7.92
N PHE A 148 6.30 -3.63 8.96
CA PHE A 148 5.84 -2.90 10.15
C PHE A 148 6.83 -1.82 10.59
N ASN A 149 6.34 -0.77 11.22
CA ASN A 149 7.17 0.25 11.86
C ASN A 149 7.55 -0.22 13.27
N ALA A 150 8.84 -0.48 13.52
CA ALA A 150 9.33 -0.95 14.82
C ALA A 150 9.32 0.14 15.90
N SER A 151 9.08 1.40 15.54
CA SER A 151 9.06 2.54 16.47
C SER A 151 7.64 3.01 16.82
N ALA A 152 6.60 2.34 16.33
CA ALA A 152 5.20 2.71 16.53
C ALA A 152 4.57 2.05 17.75
#